data_64c705daa5416e015b6e7403e3d0ee87
#
_entry.id   64c705daa5416e015b6e7403e3d0ee87
#
_cell.length_a   1.000
_cell.length_b   1.000
_cell.length_c   1.000
_cell.angle_alpha   90.00
_cell.angle_beta   90.00
_cell.angle_gamma   90.00
#
_symmetry.space_group_name_H-M   'P 1'
#
loop_
_entity.id
_entity.type
_entity.pdbx_description
1 polymer ?
#
loop_
_entity_poly.entity_id
_entity_poly.type
_entity_poly.pdbx_seq_one_letter_code
_entity_poly.pdbx_strand_id
1 'polypeptide(L)'
;DFKAVLWASADKLRAQMDAAEYKHLVLGLIFLKYISDTFVEQQQKVLKMVSDPDSDYYLGDNSSDHQEALEDRDYYTQENVFWVPAEARWESLRNQAKQPDIGQLIDKAFVAIENENSTLRGKLDKRFGAAQLEPGRMGELVDLISTIGFGEGRNSGDVLGEVYEYFLGQFASAEGKKGGQFYTPAHVVKTLVAVLAPDKGRVYDPCCGSGGMFVQSERFVEAHGGRRDDISIYGQESNPTTWRLAAMNLA
;
A
#
# COMPACT_ATOMS: atom_id res chain seq x y z
N ASP A 1 13.57 14.57 9.79
CA ASP A 1 13.19 13.54 8.82
C ASP A 1 11.85 12.93 9.27
N PHE A 2 10.80 13.21 8.52
CA PHE A 2 9.43 12.73 8.82
C PHE A 2 9.37 11.20 9.01
N LYS A 3 10.05 10.44 8.16
CA LYS A 3 10.08 8.97 8.22
C LYS A 3 10.70 8.45 9.53
N ALA A 4 11.73 9.11 10.03
CA ALA A 4 12.38 8.74 11.30
C ALA A 4 11.46 9.00 12.50
N VAL A 5 10.71 10.10 12.50
CA VAL A 5 9.73 10.43 13.54
C VAL A 5 8.58 9.41 13.51
N LEU A 6 8.08 9.11 12.32
CA LEU A 6 7.01 8.12 12.12
C LEU A 6 7.45 6.73 12.62
N TRP A 7 8.66 6.29 12.28
CA TRP A 7 9.22 5.03 12.77
C TRP A 7 9.35 5.00 14.28
N ALA A 8 9.95 6.05 14.88
CA ALA A 8 10.15 6.10 16.32
C ALA A 8 8.82 6.02 17.10
N SER A 9 7.78 6.64 16.57
CA SER A 9 6.43 6.59 17.14
C SER A 9 5.81 5.20 16.97
N ALA A 10 5.93 4.60 15.79
CA ALA A 10 5.44 3.25 15.53
C ALA A 10 6.15 2.20 16.40
N ASP A 11 7.48 2.27 16.51
CA ASP A 11 8.25 1.33 17.33
C ASP A 11 7.91 1.44 18.83
N LYS A 12 7.62 2.65 19.30
CA LYS A 12 7.12 2.86 20.67
C LYS A 12 5.77 2.18 20.91
N LEU A 13 4.88 2.19 19.93
CA LEU A 13 3.56 1.54 20.02
C LEU A 13 3.67 0.01 19.98
N ARG A 14 4.73 -0.53 19.43
CA ARG A 14 5.00 -1.96 19.40
C ARG A 14 5.08 -2.60 20.80
N ALA A 15 5.55 -1.84 21.78
CA ALA A 15 5.76 -2.31 23.15
C ALA A 15 6.63 -3.60 23.19
N GLN A 16 6.06 -4.73 23.67
CA GLN A 16 6.75 -6.01 23.77
C GLN A 16 6.45 -6.99 22.62
N MET A 17 5.66 -6.58 21.63
CA MET A 17 5.35 -7.43 20.47
C MET A 17 6.63 -7.72 19.66
N ASP A 18 6.74 -8.92 19.12
CA ASP A 18 7.83 -9.29 18.22
C ASP A 18 7.87 -8.40 16.96
N ALA A 19 9.07 -7.98 16.56
CA ALA A 19 9.23 -7.05 15.45
C ALA A 19 8.73 -7.64 14.12
N ALA A 20 8.92 -8.93 13.89
CA ALA A 20 8.48 -9.60 12.67
C ALA A 20 6.94 -9.69 12.60
N GLU A 21 6.29 -9.85 13.74
CA GLU A 21 4.83 -9.88 13.82
C GLU A 21 4.23 -8.48 13.66
N TYR A 22 4.78 -7.50 14.38
CA TYR A 22 4.35 -6.10 14.32
C TYR A 22 4.54 -5.46 12.93
N LYS A 23 5.58 -5.85 12.23
CA LYS A 23 5.87 -5.40 10.85
C LYS A 23 4.64 -5.52 9.93
N HIS A 24 3.91 -6.63 10.02
CA HIS A 24 2.76 -6.89 9.16
C HIS A 24 1.59 -5.99 9.47
N LEU A 25 1.39 -5.65 10.73
CA LEU A 25 0.35 -4.70 11.15
C LEU A 25 0.65 -3.31 10.59
N VAL A 26 1.88 -2.82 10.78
CA VAL A 26 2.27 -1.48 10.33
C VAL A 26 2.22 -1.37 8.81
N LEU A 27 2.84 -2.30 8.10
CA LEU A 27 2.90 -2.27 6.64
C LEU A 27 1.52 -2.50 6.01
N GLY A 28 0.68 -3.36 6.61
CA GLY A 28 -0.70 -3.55 6.18
C GLY A 28 -1.52 -2.26 6.32
N LEU A 29 -1.42 -1.56 7.45
CA LEU A 29 -2.12 -0.29 7.66
C LEU A 29 -1.61 0.82 6.72
N ILE A 30 -0.30 0.89 6.47
CA ILE A 30 0.27 1.84 5.50
C ILE A 30 -0.31 1.57 4.10
N PHE A 31 -0.39 0.30 3.70
CA PHE A 31 -0.97 -0.09 2.43
C PHE A 31 -2.47 0.27 2.36
N LEU A 32 -3.24 -0.04 3.41
CA LEU A 32 -4.67 0.29 3.47
C LEU A 32 -4.92 1.80 3.38
N LYS A 33 -4.11 2.59 4.08
CA LYS A 33 -4.16 4.05 4.00
C LYS A 33 -3.87 4.54 2.58
N TYR A 34 -2.83 3.99 1.95
CA TYR A 34 -2.44 4.34 0.58
C TYR A 34 -3.57 4.08 -0.42
N ILE A 35 -4.11 2.86 -0.47
CA ILE A 35 -5.17 2.53 -1.43
C ILE A 35 -6.45 3.34 -1.18
N SER A 36 -6.76 3.64 0.10
CA SER A 36 -7.89 4.49 0.45
C SER A 36 -7.69 5.94 0.00
N ASP A 37 -6.52 6.50 0.21
CA ASP A 37 -6.22 7.88 -0.22
C ASP A 37 -6.20 8.00 -1.74
N THR A 38 -5.60 7.04 -2.44
CA THR A 38 -5.58 6.99 -3.91
C THR A 38 -6.99 6.87 -4.48
N PHE A 39 -7.85 6.07 -3.83
CA PHE A 39 -9.25 5.96 -4.20
C PHE A 39 -9.98 7.31 -4.04
N VAL A 40 -9.82 8.00 -2.91
CA VAL A 40 -10.45 9.30 -2.66
C VAL A 40 -9.93 10.37 -3.62
N GLU A 41 -8.63 10.37 -3.93
CA GLU A 41 -8.05 11.27 -4.93
C GLU A 41 -8.69 11.05 -6.31
N GLN A 42 -8.82 9.79 -6.73
CA GLN A 42 -9.46 9.45 -8.00
C GLN A 42 -10.94 9.85 -8.00
N GLN A 43 -11.66 9.62 -6.90
CA GLN A 43 -13.05 10.06 -6.74
C GLN A 43 -13.19 11.57 -6.93
N GLN A 44 -12.27 12.36 -6.39
CA GLN A 44 -12.26 13.81 -6.58
C GLN A 44 -11.97 14.20 -8.04
N LYS A 45 -11.08 13.49 -8.73
CA LYS A 45 -10.79 13.69 -10.15
C LYS A 45 -12.03 13.39 -11.00
N VAL A 46 -12.72 12.28 -10.75
CA VAL A 46 -13.96 11.91 -11.44
C VAL A 46 -15.03 12.99 -11.20
N LEU A 47 -15.25 13.38 -9.94
CA LEU A 47 -16.21 14.41 -9.60
C LEU A 47 -15.93 15.73 -10.34
N LYS A 48 -14.67 16.16 -10.35
CA LYS A 48 -14.26 17.36 -11.09
C LYS A 48 -14.55 17.22 -12.59
N MET A 49 -14.18 16.09 -13.18
CA MET A 49 -14.37 15.82 -14.61
C MET A 49 -15.83 15.84 -15.04
N VAL A 50 -16.74 15.25 -14.25
CA VAL A 50 -18.17 15.19 -14.56
C VAL A 50 -18.93 16.48 -14.22
N SER A 51 -18.34 17.35 -13.39
CA SER A 51 -18.92 18.64 -12.98
C SER A 51 -18.40 19.83 -13.79
N ASP A 52 -17.35 19.65 -14.60
CA ASP A 52 -16.74 20.71 -15.39
C ASP A 52 -17.45 20.86 -16.73
N PRO A 53 -18.13 22.00 -17.00
CA PRO A 53 -18.85 22.24 -18.27
C PRO A 53 -17.93 22.16 -19.52
N ASP A 54 -16.65 22.37 -19.37
CA ASP A 54 -15.66 22.30 -20.46
C ASP A 54 -15.12 20.88 -20.68
N SER A 55 -15.53 19.91 -19.86
CA SER A 55 -15.14 18.52 -19.96
C SER A 55 -16.01 17.74 -20.97
N ASP A 56 -15.40 16.87 -21.76
CA ASP A 56 -16.12 15.91 -22.63
C ASP A 56 -17.01 14.93 -21.84
N TYR A 57 -16.81 14.82 -20.53
CA TYR A 57 -17.54 13.95 -19.61
C TYR A 57 -18.57 14.70 -18.74
N TYR A 58 -18.87 15.95 -19.05
CA TYR A 58 -19.80 16.76 -18.27
C TYR A 58 -21.20 16.14 -18.23
N LEU A 59 -21.72 15.89 -17.04
CA LEU A 59 -23.04 15.28 -16.81
C LEU A 59 -24.13 16.30 -16.40
N GLY A 60 -23.83 17.60 -16.53
CA GLY A 60 -24.76 18.65 -16.05
C GLY A 60 -24.65 18.86 -14.54
N ASP A 61 -25.62 19.59 -13.97
CA ASP A 61 -25.65 19.97 -12.56
C ASP A 61 -26.42 18.94 -11.69
N ASN A 62 -26.78 17.79 -12.25
CA ASN A 62 -27.57 16.78 -11.54
C ASN A 62 -26.70 15.96 -10.59
N SER A 63 -26.92 16.13 -9.30
CA SER A 63 -26.17 15.40 -8.26
C SER A 63 -26.38 13.87 -8.30
N SER A 64 -27.51 13.38 -8.85
CA SER A 64 -27.75 11.94 -9.00
C SER A 64 -26.81 11.31 -10.03
N ASP A 65 -26.63 11.99 -11.17
CA ASP A 65 -25.78 11.50 -12.27
C ASP A 65 -24.30 11.54 -11.85
N HIS A 66 -23.91 12.56 -11.06
CA HIS A 66 -22.58 12.60 -10.45
C HIS A 66 -22.36 11.44 -9.47
N GLN A 67 -23.36 11.08 -8.64
CA GLN A 67 -23.26 9.94 -7.74
C GLN A 67 -23.12 8.61 -8.49
N GLU A 68 -23.87 8.43 -9.57
CA GLU A 68 -23.78 7.25 -10.42
C GLU A 68 -22.37 7.13 -11.05
N ALA A 69 -21.82 8.24 -11.55
CA ALA A 69 -20.45 8.26 -12.08
C ALA A 69 -19.38 7.93 -11.00
N LEU A 70 -19.56 8.40 -9.76
CA LEU A 70 -18.66 8.10 -8.67
C LEU A 70 -18.69 6.62 -8.22
N GLU A 71 -19.76 5.89 -8.51
CA GLU A 71 -19.89 4.45 -8.26
C GLU A 71 -19.54 3.60 -9.49
N ASP A 72 -19.22 4.21 -10.64
CA ASP A 72 -18.74 3.50 -11.82
C ASP A 72 -17.26 3.12 -11.68
N ARG A 73 -17.01 1.82 -11.63
CA ARG A 73 -15.69 1.24 -11.40
C ARG A 73 -14.71 1.46 -12.54
N ASP A 74 -15.20 1.70 -13.75
CA ASP A 74 -14.35 1.85 -14.92
C ASP A 74 -13.45 3.09 -14.80
N TYR A 75 -13.91 4.16 -14.16
CA TYR A 75 -13.10 5.35 -13.87
C TYR A 75 -11.93 5.11 -12.92
N TYR A 76 -11.97 4.03 -12.14
CA TYR A 76 -10.90 3.65 -11.19
C TYR A 76 -9.97 2.61 -11.82
N THR A 77 -10.54 1.60 -12.46
CA THR A 77 -9.74 0.51 -13.08
C THR A 77 -8.88 1.00 -14.24
N GLN A 78 -9.33 1.94 -15.04
CA GLN A 78 -8.55 2.56 -16.12
C GLN A 78 -7.29 3.27 -15.61
N GLU A 79 -7.35 3.81 -14.40
CA GLU A 79 -6.24 4.49 -13.73
C GLU A 79 -5.46 3.58 -12.78
N ASN A 80 -5.71 2.26 -12.83
CA ASN A 80 -5.12 1.27 -11.91
C ASN A 80 -5.36 1.57 -10.42
N VAL A 81 -6.49 2.17 -10.09
CA VAL A 81 -6.91 2.46 -8.72
C VAL A 81 -7.79 1.34 -8.20
N PHE A 82 -7.45 0.80 -7.03
CA PHE A 82 -8.25 -0.23 -6.37
C PHE A 82 -9.59 0.33 -5.89
N TRP A 83 -10.66 -0.45 -6.08
CA TRP A 83 -11.95 -0.13 -5.52
C TRP A 83 -11.96 -0.30 -4.00
N VAL A 84 -12.33 0.74 -3.27
CA VAL A 84 -12.40 0.72 -1.80
C VAL A 84 -13.85 0.93 -1.34
N PRO A 85 -14.53 -0.12 -0.86
CA PRO A 85 -15.87 0.01 -0.28
C PRO A 85 -15.94 1.03 0.85
N ALA A 86 -17.07 1.67 1.05
CA ALA A 86 -17.25 2.78 1.99
C ALA A 86 -16.81 2.41 3.43
N GLU A 87 -17.15 1.22 3.89
CA GLU A 87 -16.79 0.71 5.20
C GLU A 87 -15.28 0.41 5.36
N ALA A 88 -14.57 0.23 4.23
CA ALA A 88 -13.14 -0.04 4.20
C ALA A 88 -12.28 1.21 3.98
N ARG A 89 -12.89 2.37 3.73
CA ARG A 89 -12.17 3.63 3.55
C ARG A 89 -11.47 4.04 4.85
N TRP A 90 -10.29 4.61 4.71
CA TRP A 90 -9.47 4.99 5.86
C TRP A 90 -10.19 5.89 6.86
N GLU A 91 -10.97 6.84 6.37
CA GLU A 91 -11.73 7.76 7.24
C GLU A 91 -12.76 7.01 8.10
N SER A 92 -13.44 6.02 7.54
CA SER A 92 -14.39 5.16 8.28
C SER A 92 -13.70 4.42 9.42
N LEU A 93 -12.53 3.86 9.17
CA LEU A 93 -11.74 3.15 10.18
C LEU A 93 -11.15 4.10 11.24
N ARG A 94 -10.64 5.26 10.81
CA ARG A 94 -10.14 6.29 11.70
C ARG A 94 -11.19 6.79 12.67
N ASN A 95 -12.41 7.02 12.20
CA ASN A 95 -13.54 7.44 13.06
C ASN A 95 -13.89 6.39 14.12
N GLN A 96 -13.52 5.14 13.89
CA GLN A 96 -13.72 4.00 14.78
C GLN A 96 -12.44 3.55 15.51
N ALA A 97 -11.33 4.28 15.38
CA ALA A 97 -10.01 3.88 15.89
C ALA A 97 -9.99 3.61 17.41
N LYS A 98 -10.88 4.28 18.17
CA LYS A 98 -10.98 4.11 19.64
C LYS A 98 -11.87 2.93 20.06
N GLN A 99 -12.50 2.24 19.13
CA GLN A 99 -13.32 1.08 19.43
C GLN A 99 -12.46 -0.13 19.83
N PRO A 100 -12.89 -0.94 20.82
CA PRO A 100 -12.10 -2.10 21.27
C PRO A 100 -11.96 -3.18 20.19
N ASP A 101 -12.83 -3.21 19.20
CA ASP A 101 -12.83 -4.16 18.07
C ASP A 101 -12.22 -3.61 16.79
N ILE A 102 -11.49 -2.48 16.85
CA ILE A 102 -10.87 -1.85 15.66
C ILE A 102 -10.03 -2.83 14.82
N GLY A 103 -9.31 -3.76 15.44
CA GLY A 103 -8.55 -4.79 14.73
C GLY A 103 -9.46 -5.69 13.86
N GLN A 104 -10.63 -6.07 14.38
CA GLN A 104 -11.60 -6.86 13.61
C GLN A 104 -12.24 -6.04 12.48
N LEU A 105 -12.44 -4.74 12.70
CA LEU A 105 -12.93 -3.83 11.65
C LEU A 105 -11.93 -3.70 10.50
N ILE A 106 -10.63 -3.62 10.82
CA ILE A 106 -9.55 -3.64 9.83
C ILE A 106 -9.54 -4.95 9.04
N ASP A 107 -9.67 -6.10 9.72
CA ASP A 107 -9.74 -7.40 9.05
C ASP A 107 -10.94 -7.48 8.08
N LYS A 108 -12.10 -6.97 8.48
CA LYS A 108 -13.30 -6.88 7.64
C LYS A 108 -13.08 -5.96 6.43
N ALA A 109 -12.40 -4.83 6.62
CA ALA A 109 -12.05 -3.90 5.55
C ALA A 109 -11.16 -4.58 4.50
N PHE A 110 -10.14 -5.33 4.92
CA PHE A 110 -9.31 -6.10 4.00
C PHE A 110 -10.09 -7.19 3.25
N VAL A 111 -11.02 -7.87 3.92
CA VAL A 111 -11.90 -8.84 3.24
C VAL A 111 -12.77 -8.16 2.18
N ALA A 112 -13.36 -7.00 2.50
CA ALA A 112 -14.17 -6.24 1.58
C ALA A 112 -13.36 -5.79 0.35
N ILE A 113 -12.15 -5.27 0.56
CA ILE A 113 -11.23 -4.86 -0.52
C ILE A 113 -10.84 -6.04 -1.41
N GLU A 114 -10.50 -7.20 -0.84
CA GLU A 114 -10.15 -8.39 -1.62
C GLU A 114 -11.33 -8.92 -2.45
N ASN A 115 -12.55 -8.83 -1.94
CA ASN A 115 -13.75 -9.26 -2.67
C ASN A 115 -14.00 -8.41 -3.92
N GLU A 116 -13.68 -7.12 -3.84
CA GLU A 116 -13.87 -6.18 -4.92
C GLU A 116 -12.68 -6.16 -5.92
N ASN A 117 -11.49 -6.57 -5.50
CA ASN A 117 -10.28 -6.52 -6.32
C ASN A 117 -9.66 -7.91 -6.46
N SER A 118 -9.92 -8.56 -7.59
CA SER A 118 -9.47 -9.93 -7.84
C SER A 118 -7.95 -10.12 -7.76
N THR A 119 -7.19 -9.07 -8.12
CA THR A 119 -5.72 -9.06 -8.06
C THR A 119 -5.16 -9.09 -6.63
N LEU A 120 -5.94 -8.60 -5.65
CA LEU A 120 -5.55 -8.61 -4.23
C LEU A 120 -6.02 -9.85 -3.48
N ARG A 121 -6.85 -10.68 -4.07
CA ARG A 121 -7.49 -11.83 -3.40
C ARG A 121 -6.46 -12.78 -2.77
N GLY A 122 -6.56 -12.98 -1.45
CA GLY A 122 -5.68 -13.84 -0.66
C GLY A 122 -4.30 -13.24 -0.37
N LYS A 123 -4.05 -11.99 -0.77
CA LYS A 123 -2.75 -11.33 -0.61
C LYS A 123 -2.66 -10.44 0.64
N LEU A 124 -3.79 -10.00 1.18
CA LEU A 124 -3.82 -9.11 2.34
C LEU A 124 -3.77 -9.91 3.65
N ASP A 125 -3.05 -9.38 4.64
CA ASP A 125 -2.99 -9.99 5.98
C ASP A 125 -4.23 -9.58 6.79
N LYS A 126 -4.90 -10.54 7.41
CA LYS A 126 -6.14 -10.38 8.17
C LYS A 126 -5.98 -10.90 9.60
N ARG A 127 -4.93 -10.44 10.29
CA ARG A 127 -4.60 -10.84 11.67
C ARG A 127 -4.64 -9.69 12.67
N PHE A 128 -5.28 -8.58 12.30
CA PHE A 128 -5.34 -7.38 13.15
C PHE A 128 -6.22 -7.63 14.39
N GLY A 129 -7.34 -8.33 14.23
CA GLY A 129 -8.21 -8.69 15.34
C GLY A 129 -7.60 -9.72 16.31
N ALA A 130 -6.61 -10.51 15.84
CA ALA A 130 -5.90 -11.49 16.66
C ALA A 130 -4.57 -10.95 17.22
N ALA A 131 -4.17 -9.71 16.86
CA ALA A 131 -2.91 -9.12 17.28
C ALA A 131 -2.87 -8.91 18.81
N GLN A 132 -1.79 -9.37 19.44
CA GLN A 132 -1.58 -9.23 20.88
C GLN A 132 -0.97 -7.85 21.21
N LEU A 133 -1.70 -6.78 20.87
CA LEU A 133 -1.36 -5.43 21.29
C LEU A 133 -2.08 -5.06 22.57
N GLU A 134 -1.47 -4.20 23.38
CA GLU A 134 -2.15 -3.60 24.54
C GLU A 134 -3.42 -2.85 24.10
N PRO A 135 -4.46 -2.82 24.93
CA PRO A 135 -5.70 -2.11 24.61
C PRO A 135 -5.45 -0.66 24.18
N GLY A 136 -6.07 -0.25 23.07
CA GLY A 136 -5.93 1.10 22.50
C GLY A 136 -4.74 1.30 21.57
N ARG A 137 -3.69 0.45 21.60
CA ARG A 137 -2.50 0.60 20.76
C ARG A 137 -2.79 0.51 19.27
N MET A 138 -3.74 -0.35 18.88
CA MET A 138 -4.16 -0.43 17.47
C MET A 138 -4.77 0.90 17.00
N GLY A 139 -5.61 1.53 17.83
CA GLY A 139 -6.18 2.83 17.53
C GLY A 139 -5.12 3.94 17.45
N GLU A 140 -4.16 3.95 18.39
CA GLU A 140 -3.03 4.89 18.34
C GLU A 140 -2.17 4.70 17.07
N LEU A 141 -2.03 3.45 16.59
CA LEU A 141 -1.32 3.16 15.35
C LEU A 141 -2.10 3.66 14.12
N VAL A 142 -3.42 3.50 14.09
CA VAL A 142 -4.29 4.08 13.05
C VAL A 142 -4.17 5.62 13.05
N ASP A 143 -4.21 6.26 14.21
CA ASP A 143 -4.04 7.71 14.33
C ASP A 143 -2.66 8.16 13.84
N LEU A 144 -1.60 7.43 14.18
CA LEU A 144 -0.24 7.71 13.72
C LEU A 144 -0.14 7.63 12.19
N ILE A 145 -0.62 6.54 11.61
CA ILE A 145 -0.56 6.33 10.15
C ILE A 145 -1.45 7.35 9.41
N SER A 146 -2.50 7.86 10.05
CA SER A 146 -3.32 8.95 9.51
C SER A 146 -2.53 10.24 9.25
N THR A 147 -1.35 10.40 9.85
CA THR A 147 -0.47 11.56 9.61
C THR A 147 0.30 11.47 8.30
N ILE A 148 0.29 10.31 7.62
CA ILE A 148 0.93 10.12 6.31
C ILE A 148 -0.02 10.68 5.25
N GLY A 149 0.43 11.69 4.49
CA GLY A 149 -0.29 12.19 3.32
C GLY A 149 0.19 11.49 2.05
N PHE A 150 -0.67 10.72 1.41
CA PHE A 150 -0.36 10.05 0.13
C PHE A 150 -0.88 10.83 -1.10
N GLY A 151 -1.74 11.83 -0.93
CA GLY A 151 -2.45 12.52 -2.02
C GLY A 151 -2.03 13.98 -2.28
N GLU A 152 -1.10 14.58 -1.53
CA GLU A 152 -0.80 16.01 -1.66
C GLU A 152 0.47 16.30 -2.48
N GLY A 153 0.30 16.52 -3.79
CA GLY A 153 1.33 17.14 -4.65
C GLY A 153 2.55 16.28 -5.01
N ARG A 154 2.58 15.02 -4.61
CA ARG A 154 3.54 14.00 -5.05
C ARG A 154 2.79 12.83 -5.66
N ASN A 155 3.45 12.09 -6.55
CA ASN A 155 2.92 10.81 -6.99
C ASN A 155 2.74 9.90 -5.76
N SER A 156 1.51 9.51 -5.46
CA SER A 156 1.14 8.73 -4.26
C SER A 156 1.90 7.40 -4.18
N GLY A 157 2.18 6.76 -5.33
CA GLY A 157 2.99 5.55 -5.42
C GLY A 157 4.45 5.76 -5.02
N ASP A 158 5.04 6.93 -5.32
CA ASP A 158 6.41 7.24 -4.91
C ASP A 158 6.50 7.42 -3.38
N VAL A 159 5.49 8.07 -2.78
CA VAL A 159 5.43 8.24 -1.32
C VAL A 159 5.24 6.90 -0.61
N LEU A 160 4.34 6.04 -1.12
CA LEU A 160 4.18 4.69 -0.59
C LEU A 160 5.51 3.93 -0.65
N GLY A 161 6.15 3.89 -1.80
CA GLY A 161 7.41 3.19 -1.98
C GLY A 161 8.50 3.68 -1.03
N GLU A 162 8.63 4.99 -0.82
CA GLU A 162 9.60 5.56 0.13
C GLU A 162 9.31 5.19 1.59
N VAL A 163 8.07 5.29 2.02
CA VAL A 163 7.66 4.97 3.39
C VAL A 163 7.79 3.46 3.63
N TYR A 164 7.29 2.67 2.70
CA TYR A 164 7.30 1.21 2.79
C TYR A 164 8.73 0.66 2.87
N GLU A 165 9.60 1.11 1.97
CA GLU A 165 11.02 0.75 1.94
C GLU A 165 11.76 1.15 3.22
N TYR A 166 11.50 2.36 3.72
CA TYR A 166 12.08 2.83 4.98
C TYR A 166 11.67 1.93 6.16
N PHE A 167 10.38 1.62 6.28
CA PHE A 167 9.88 0.76 7.36
C PHE A 167 10.43 -0.67 7.23
N LEU A 168 10.50 -1.25 6.04
CA LEU A 168 11.11 -2.55 5.81
C LEU A 168 12.57 -2.58 6.28
N GLY A 169 13.36 -1.55 5.96
CA GLY A 169 14.74 -1.42 6.40
C GLY A 169 14.87 -1.32 7.92
N GLN A 170 14.00 -0.56 8.58
CA GLN A 170 14.00 -0.41 10.04
C GLN A 170 13.61 -1.74 10.74
N PHE A 171 12.56 -2.42 10.25
CA PHE A 171 12.17 -3.73 10.78
C PHE A 171 13.26 -4.77 10.60
N ALA A 172 13.92 -4.83 9.44
CA ALA A 172 15.05 -5.73 9.20
C ALA A 172 16.20 -5.48 10.21
N SER A 173 16.44 -4.22 10.55
CA SER A 173 17.43 -3.85 11.58
C SER A 173 16.98 -4.29 12.99
N ALA A 174 15.70 -4.16 13.32
CA ALA A 174 15.14 -4.53 14.62
C ALA A 174 15.03 -6.05 14.82
N GLU A 175 14.75 -6.81 13.76
CA GLU A 175 14.69 -8.29 13.78
C GLU A 175 16.07 -8.93 14.02
N GLY A 176 17.14 -8.20 13.72
CA GLY A 176 18.54 -8.66 13.88
C GLY A 176 18.93 -9.79 12.92
N LYS A 177 20.19 -10.23 13.00
CA LYS A 177 20.75 -11.25 12.09
C LYS A 177 20.12 -12.66 12.21
N LYS A 178 19.24 -12.88 13.17
CA LYS A 178 18.56 -14.16 13.41
C LYS A 178 17.19 -14.27 12.73
N GLY A 179 16.63 -13.17 12.20
CA GLY A 179 15.28 -13.13 11.63
C GLY A 179 15.12 -13.73 10.24
N GLY A 180 16.17 -14.22 9.60
CA GLY A 180 16.09 -14.99 8.35
C GLY A 180 15.59 -14.26 7.10
N GLN A 181 15.08 -13.04 7.22
CA GLN A 181 14.58 -12.24 6.11
C GLN A 181 15.51 -11.04 5.89
N PHE A 182 16.53 -11.23 5.05
CA PHE A 182 17.43 -10.13 4.70
C PHE A 182 16.73 -9.16 3.77
N TYR A 183 16.48 -7.94 4.24
CA TYR A 183 16.13 -6.82 3.38
C TYR A 183 17.38 -6.38 2.61
N THR A 184 17.32 -6.42 1.28
CA THR A 184 18.43 -5.94 0.46
C THR A 184 18.36 -4.41 0.40
N PRO A 185 19.40 -3.68 0.86
CA PRO A 185 19.38 -2.22 0.86
C PRO A 185 19.15 -1.64 -0.54
N ALA A 186 18.36 -0.57 -0.63
CA ALA A 186 17.95 0.04 -1.89
C ALA A 186 19.10 0.38 -2.83
N HIS A 187 20.25 0.85 -2.30
CA HIS A 187 21.41 1.17 -3.12
C HIS A 187 22.03 -0.07 -3.77
N VAL A 188 21.98 -1.22 -3.10
CA VAL A 188 22.44 -2.51 -3.67
C VAL A 188 21.48 -2.93 -4.77
N VAL A 189 20.18 -2.90 -4.50
CA VAL A 189 19.13 -3.25 -5.49
C VAL A 189 19.24 -2.38 -6.73
N LYS A 190 19.36 -1.06 -6.57
CA LYS A 190 19.55 -0.11 -7.67
C LYS A 190 20.77 -0.44 -8.52
N THR A 191 21.88 -0.80 -7.88
CA THR A 191 23.11 -1.19 -8.59
C THR A 191 22.90 -2.47 -9.39
N LEU A 192 22.27 -3.50 -8.81
CA LEU A 192 21.98 -4.75 -9.49
C LEU A 192 21.04 -4.53 -10.68
N VAL A 193 19.97 -3.77 -10.51
CA VAL A 193 19.03 -3.44 -11.59
C VAL A 193 19.71 -2.64 -12.70
N ALA A 194 20.58 -1.68 -12.36
CA ALA A 194 21.33 -0.92 -13.37
C ALA A 194 22.29 -1.80 -14.19
N VAL A 195 22.88 -2.83 -13.57
CA VAL A 195 23.73 -3.81 -14.28
C VAL A 195 22.90 -4.72 -15.17
N LEU A 196 21.73 -5.18 -14.72
CA LEU A 196 20.82 -6.04 -15.48
C LEU A 196 20.14 -5.28 -16.62
N ALA A 197 19.90 -3.98 -16.44
CA ALA A 197 19.24 -3.07 -17.39
C ALA A 197 17.96 -3.67 -18.01
N PRO A 198 16.95 -4.02 -17.19
CA PRO A 198 15.71 -4.59 -17.70
C PRO A 198 14.92 -3.51 -18.43
N ASP A 199 14.87 -3.58 -19.77
CA ASP A 199 14.14 -2.63 -20.61
C ASP A 199 12.78 -3.18 -21.07
N LYS A 200 12.70 -4.49 -21.30
CA LYS A 200 11.47 -5.20 -21.71
C LYS A 200 11.58 -6.70 -21.52
N GLY A 201 10.43 -7.38 -21.49
CA GLY A 201 10.34 -8.83 -21.42
C GLY A 201 10.11 -9.35 -20.00
N ARG A 202 10.75 -10.46 -19.61
CA ARG A 202 10.49 -11.12 -18.34
C ARG A 202 11.59 -10.84 -17.33
N VAL A 203 11.21 -10.34 -16.15
CA VAL A 203 12.08 -10.19 -14.99
C VAL A 203 11.73 -11.30 -13.99
N TYR A 204 12.69 -12.16 -13.67
CA TYR A 204 12.48 -13.31 -12.79
C TYR A 204 13.43 -13.25 -11.59
N ASP A 205 12.87 -13.37 -10.39
CA ASP A 205 13.62 -13.49 -9.15
C ASP A 205 13.16 -14.74 -8.38
N PRO A 206 14.01 -15.78 -8.23
CA PRO A 206 13.65 -17.03 -7.54
C PRO A 206 13.59 -16.89 -6.01
N CYS A 207 13.97 -15.75 -5.44
CA CYS A 207 13.98 -15.47 -4.00
C CYS A 207 13.65 -13.99 -3.74
N CYS A 208 12.52 -13.53 -4.30
CA CYS A 208 12.18 -12.11 -4.44
C CYS A 208 11.99 -11.34 -3.13
N GLY A 209 11.89 -12.03 -2.00
CA GLY A 209 11.69 -11.37 -0.72
C GLY A 209 10.44 -10.49 -0.72
N SER A 210 10.58 -9.23 -0.33
CA SER A 210 9.51 -8.23 -0.37
C SER A 210 9.31 -7.56 -1.74
N GLY A 211 9.95 -8.07 -2.81
CA GLY A 211 9.76 -7.58 -4.18
C GLY A 211 10.62 -6.36 -4.54
N GLY A 212 11.62 -6.00 -3.74
CA GLY A 212 12.42 -4.81 -3.94
C GLY A 212 13.12 -4.73 -5.32
N MET A 213 13.60 -5.87 -5.86
CA MET A 213 14.19 -5.94 -7.19
C MET A 213 13.18 -5.59 -8.29
N PHE A 214 11.94 -6.04 -8.15
CA PHE A 214 10.88 -5.77 -9.11
C PHE A 214 10.48 -4.30 -9.14
N VAL A 215 10.23 -3.70 -7.96
CA VAL A 215 9.92 -2.27 -7.84
C VAL A 215 11.01 -1.40 -8.46
N GLN A 216 12.29 -1.74 -8.23
CA GLN A 216 13.38 -1.00 -8.86
C GLN A 216 13.51 -1.26 -10.36
N SER A 217 13.12 -2.46 -10.83
CA SER A 217 13.08 -2.76 -12.27
C SER A 217 12.02 -1.94 -13.00
N GLU A 218 10.82 -1.81 -12.42
CA GLU A 218 9.75 -0.93 -12.94
C GLU A 218 10.22 0.53 -13.00
N ARG A 219 10.80 1.04 -11.90
CA ARG A 219 11.35 2.40 -11.86
C ARG A 219 12.50 2.61 -12.86
N PHE A 220 13.30 1.58 -13.10
CA PHE A 220 14.35 1.66 -14.12
C PHE A 220 13.76 1.81 -15.51
N VAL A 221 12.75 1.02 -15.86
CA VAL A 221 12.03 1.11 -17.15
C VAL A 221 11.44 2.50 -17.33
N GLU A 222 10.71 3.02 -16.36
CA GLU A 222 10.10 4.36 -16.39
C GLU A 222 11.16 5.47 -16.55
N ALA A 223 12.27 5.38 -15.80
CA ALA A 223 13.36 6.37 -15.88
C ALA A 223 14.07 6.40 -17.23
N HIS A 224 13.96 5.31 -18.02
CA HIS A 224 14.52 5.21 -19.37
C HIS A 224 13.47 5.40 -20.48
N GLY A 225 12.29 5.93 -20.14
CA GLY A 225 11.23 6.27 -21.09
C GLY A 225 10.37 5.10 -21.54
N GLY A 226 10.50 3.94 -20.90
CA GLY A 226 9.62 2.78 -21.10
C GLY A 226 8.36 2.85 -20.21
N ARG A 227 7.48 1.86 -20.36
CA ARG A 227 6.25 1.70 -19.58
C ARG A 227 6.41 0.50 -18.66
N ARG A 228 5.74 0.50 -17.49
CA ARG A 228 5.73 -0.65 -16.56
C ARG A 228 5.33 -1.95 -17.26
N ASP A 229 4.37 -1.87 -18.19
CA ASP A 229 3.88 -3.01 -18.98
C ASP A 229 4.92 -3.60 -19.95
N ASP A 230 6.04 -2.92 -20.17
CA ASP A 230 7.13 -3.44 -21.04
C ASP A 230 7.84 -4.63 -20.38
N ILE A 231 7.71 -4.78 -19.06
CA ILE A 231 8.22 -5.93 -18.30
C ILE A 231 7.10 -6.74 -17.66
N SER A 232 7.32 -8.06 -17.59
CA SER A 232 6.47 -8.99 -16.86
C SER A 232 7.24 -9.60 -15.69
N ILE A 233 6.68 -9.52 -14.49
CA ILE A 233 7.35 -9.88 -13.24
C ILE A 233 6.99 -11.30 -12.85
N TYR A 234 7.99 -12.10 -12.51
CA TYR A 234 7.87 -13.47 -12.01
C TYR A 234 8.75 -13.65 -10.78
N GLY A 235 8.15 -13.96 -9.63
CA GLY A 235 8.87 -14.11 -8.36
C GLY A 235 8.51 -15.37 -7.62
N GLN A 236 9.47 -15.87 -6.82
CA GLN A 236 9.25 -16.93 -5.84
C GLN A 236 9.67 -16.44 -4.46
N GLU A 237 8.85 -16.75 -3.47
CA GLU A 237 9.15 -16.52 -2.06
C GLU A 237 8.58 -17.67 -1.23
N SER A 238 9.42 -18.28 -0.41
CA SER A 238 9.04 -19.44 0.41
C SER A 238 8.21 -19.08 1.64
N ASN A 239 8.38 -17.84 2.15
CA ASN A 239 7.63 -17.36 3.30
C ASN A 239 6.32 -16.70 2.85
N PRO A 240 5.14 -17.26 3.18
CA PRO A 240 3.85 -16.73 2.74
C PRO A 240 3.61 -15.28 3.18
N THR A 241 4.16 -14.87 4.31
CA THR A 241 3.99 -13.52 4.84
C THR A 241 4.84 -12.52 4.07
N THR A 242 6.09 -12.88 3.74
CA THR A 242 6.96 -12.07 2.89
C THR A 242 6.41 -11.98 1.47
N TRP A 243 5.84 -13.07 0.94
CA TRP A 243 5.16 -13.09 -0.34
C TRP A 243 3.99 -12.08 -0.40
N ARG A 244 3.17 -11.99 0.67
CA ARG A 244 2.11 -10.96 0.76
C ARG A 244 2.67 -9.55 0.75
N LEU A 245 3.80 -9.33 1.46
CA LEU A 245 4.48 -8.02 1.42
C LEU A 245 4.93 -7.66 0.00
N ALA A 246 5.50 -8.64 -0.74
CA ALA A 246 5.87 -8.43 -2.14
C ALA A 246 4.64 -8.06 -2.99
N ALA A 247 3.52 -8.78 -2.81
CA ALA A 247 2.29 -8.52 -3.54
C ALA A 247 1.69 -7.13 -3.24
N MET A 248 1.79 -6.64 -2.00
CA MET A 248 1.38 -5.28 -1.63
C MET A 248 2.35 -4.22 -2.16
N ASN A 249 3.64 -4.52 -2.23
CA ASN A 249 4.67 -3.60 -2.71
C ASN A 249 4.63 -3.40 -4.23
N LEU A 250 4.01 -4.34 -4.96
CA LEU A 250 3.86 -4.36 -6.42
C LEU A 250 2.43 -3.96 -6.88
N ALA A 251 1.54 -3.66 -5.95
CA ALA A 251 0.19 -3.20 -6.23
C ALA A 251 0.15 -1.69 -6.45
#